data_bdcc2edd95c807aaff2164498b91e594
#
_entry.id   bdcc2edd95c807aaff2164498b91e594
#
_cell.length_a   1.000
_cell.length_b   1.000
_cell.length_c   1.000
_cell.angle_alpha   90.00
_cell.angle_beta   90.00
_cell.angle_gamma   90.00
#
_symmetry.space_group_name_H-M   'P 1'
#
loop_
_entity.id
_entity.type
_entity.pdbx_description
1 polymer ?
#
loop_
_entity_poly.entity_id
_entity_poly.type
_entity_poly.pdbx_seq_one_letter_code
_entity_poly.pdbx_strand_id
1 'polypeptide(L)'
;MRRSAAARPAAVLAAAAVTAGLVTGVAPAAAAAPAACAVPADHEIADVQGTGDASPLAGRTVRVEGVVTADFQRSDQLRGFFVQDPTPDDDPRTSDGIFVYSTREVNVRDRVVVTGKVVEYHGLTELSPVSAVDVCGTARAIAPDNVRLPLEDGAGLERFEGVLLRFRGQMVASETYDLGRYGEITVAAGGRLYQPTDGHDDSSQAENEARRLLVDDASNVQNPDTIPYTADGRVVRLGDVTAGLTGVLSYGFGSYRLQPTRSPHFARANPRPDKPRPVGGDVRVASFNTLNWFTTLGRRGADTAAERDRQLAKLVAALRGLDADVVGLMEVENNGDTALKALVDALNAASAETGSGRTYAWTAHPYPGTDEIKVAFVYDTATVTPVGGPRSSRDDVFDRPPLVQAFRPAAGGTAFTAIVNHFKSKGCGGASGPDADQGDGQSCYNARRVKQAAAIAELAAAAENPLVLGDLNSYAAEDPIEVLEDAGLTSQTKRFVDDEDRYSYVYMGLSGELDHMLAGPALARRVTGATIWHVNSDEPRFLDYNTEYNPAEFYRPDAFRSSDHDPLLVGLDLR
;
A
#
# COMPACT_ATOMS: atom_id res chain seq x y z
N MET A 1 18.78 -38.57 53.12
CA MET A 1 19.65 -38.90 54.26
C MET A 1 20.58 -37.75 54.56
N ARG A 2 20.63 -37.41 55.81
CA ARG A 2 21.53 -36.52 56.54
C ARG A 2 21.37 -35.00 56.36
N ARG A 3 20.76 -34.47 57.44
CA ARG A 3 20.80 -33.14 58.01
C ARG A 3 22.21 -32.77 58.52
N SER A 4 22.54 -31.46 58.49
CA SER A 4 23.33 -30.78 59.54
C SER A 4 23.08 -29.30 59.34
N ALA A 5 22.45 -28.55 60.14
CA ALA A 5 22.60 -28.03 61.48
C ALA A 5 23.56 -26.82 61.55
N ALA A 6 22.99 -25.69 61.63
CA ALA A 6 23.16 -24.44 62.38
C ALA A 6 24.55 -24.03 62.91
N ALA A 7 24.85 -22.74 62.76
CA ALA A 7 25.45 -21.90 63.81
C ALA A 7 25.18 -20.41 63.53
N ARG A 8 24.55 -19.73 64.44
CA ARG A 8 24.46 -18.27 64.61
C ARG A 8 25.70 -17.79 65.39
N PRO A 9 26.21 -16.61 65.08
CA PRO A 9 26.93 -15.84 66.10
C PRO A 9 26.19 -14.57 66.49
N ALA A 10 26.47 -14.19 67.72
CA ALA A 10 25.87 -13.18 68.55
C ALA A 10 26.10 -11.74 68.10
N ALA A 11 25.14 -10.91 68.42
CA ALA A 11 25.19 -9.45 68.23
C ALA A 11 26.11 -8.81 69.29
N VAL A 12 26.98 -7.91 68.81
CA VAL A 12 27.70 -6.93 69.68
C VAL A 12 27.06 -5.58 69.38
N LEU A 13 26.41 -4.99 70.38
CA LEU A 13 25.94 -3.60 70.36
C LEU A 13 27.15 -2.67 70.55
N ALA A 14 27.46 -1.86 69.53
CA ALA A 14 28.29 -0.68 69.70
C ALA A 14 27.38 0.57 69.62
N ALA A 15 27.32 1.30 70.73
CA ALA A 15 26.62 2.60 70.80
C ALA A 15 27.47 3.66 70.09
N ALA A 16 27.01 4.20 69.00
CA ALA A 16 27.61 5.36 68.33
C ALA A 16 26.72 6.60 68.64
N ALA A 17 27.35 7.60 69.23
CA ALA A 17 26.75 8.89 69.51
C ALA A 17 26.47 9.62 68.18
N VAL A 18 25.18 9.94 67.89
CA VAL A 18 24.77 10.75 66.74
C VAL A 18 24.91 12.21 67.11
N THR A 19 25.92 12.89 66.55
CA THR A 19 25.97 14.36 66.49
C THR A 19 25.06 14.80 65.33
N ALA A 20 23.93 15.42 65.67
CA ALA A 20 23.05 16.06 64.69
C ALA A 20 23.70 17.28 64.12
N GLY A 21 24.34 17.16 62.97
CA GLY A 21 24.73 18.30 62.12
C GLY A 21 23.49 18.80 61.35
N LEU A 22 23.06 20.01 61.63
CA LEU A 22 22.08 20.71 60.77
C LEU A 22 22.71 20.94 59.40
N VAL A 23 22.37 20.10 58.42
CA VAL A 23 22.57 20.41 57.01
C VAL A 23 21.43 21.30 56.58
N THR A 24 21.66 22.62 56.54
CA THR A 24 20.78 23.54 55.85
C THR A 24 20.87 23.27 54.37
N GLY A 25 19.96 22.47 53.87
CA GLY A 25 19.78 22.24 52.44
C GLY A 25 19.37 23.57 51.77
N VAL A 26 20.30 24.15 51.05
CA VAL A 26 19.97 25.22 50.11
C VAL A 26 19.18 24.55 49.00
N ALA A 27 17.87 24.76 48.99
CA ALA A 27 17.05 24.40 47.82
C ALA A 27 17.61 25.16 46.62
N PRO A 28 17.81 24.52 45.46
CA PRO A 28 18.24 25.25 44.28
C PRO A 28 17.20 26.34 44.00
N ALA A 29 17.64 27.58 43.96
CA ALA A 29 16.79 28.70 43.56
C ALA A 29 16.24 28.39 42.17
N ALA A 30 14.92 28.32 42.03
CA ALA A 30 14.29 28.24 40.71
C ALA A 30 14.80 29.42 39.90
N ALA A 31 15.41 29.16 38.73
CA ALA A 31 15.85 30.21 37.85
C ALA A 31 14.63 31.10 37.52
N ALA A 32 14.77 32.39 37.66
CA ALA A 32 13.70 33.34 37.33
C ALA A 32 13.39 33.18 35.84
N ALA A 33 12.10 33.11 35.49
CA ALA A 33 11.68 33.07 34.10
C ALA A 33 12.26 34.27 33.32
N PRO A 34 12.62 34.08 32.03
CA PRO A 34 13.13 35.18 31.21
C PRO A 34 12.18 36.37 31.22
N ALA A 35 12.73 37.60 31.20
CA ALA A 35 11.92 38.83 31.19
C ALA A 35 10.94 38.88 29.99
N ALA A 36 11.29 38.21 28.89
CA ALA A 36 10.42 38.03 27.73
C ALA A 36 9.09 37.33 28.08
N CYS A 37 9.12 36.38 29.00
CA CYS A 37 7.92 35.67 29.45
C CYS A 37 6.92 36.51 30.26
N ALA A 38 7.32 37.70 30.66
CA ALA A 38 6.43 38.66 31.35
C ALA A 38 5.66 39.56 30.37
N VAL A 39 6.02 39.55 29.08
CA VAL A 39 5.32 40.29 28.04
C VAL A 39 4.26 39.35 27.44
N PRO A 40 2.96 39.73 27.45
CA PRO A 40 1.92 38.90 26.86
C PRO A 40 2.14 38.64 25.37
N ALA A 41 1.63 37.50 24.89
CA ALA A 41 1.45 37.24 23.45
C ALA A 41 0.54 38.34 22.83
N ASP A 42 0.73 38.67 21.58
CA ASP A 42 -0.09 39.66 20.87
C ASP A 42 -1.20 39.01 20.04
N HIS A 43 -1.10 37.72 19.85
CA HIS A 43 -2.11 36.88 19.16
C HIS A 43 -2.21 35.51 19.84
N GLU A 44 -3.41 34.97 19.91
CA GLU A 44 -3.64 33.53 20.16
C GLU A 44 -3.26 32.71 18.92
N ILE A 45 -2.94 31.44 19.09
CA ILE A 45 -2.59 30.55 17.95
C ILE A 45 -3.80 30.45 16.99
N ALA A 46 -5.01 30.36 17.53
CA ALA A 46 -6.25 30.33 16.74
C ALA A 46 -6.43 31.58 15.86
N ASP A 47 -6.05 32.79 16.34
CA ASP A 47 -6.04 34.01 15.52
C ASP A 47 -5.07 33.91 14.34
N VAL A 48 -3.92 33.24 14.56
CA VAL A 48 -2.89 33.05 13.53
C VAL A 48 -3.38 32.04 12.49
N GLN A 49 -3.96 30.94 12.92
CA GLN A 49 -4.51 29.92 12.03
C GLN A 49 -5.71 30.42 11.23
N GLY A 50 -6.67 31.06 11.90
CA GLY A 50 -7.90 31.47 11.26
C GLY A 50 -8.84 30.29 10.98
N THR A 51 -9.85 30.52 10.12
CA THR A 51 -10.92 29.53 9.81
C THR A 51 -10.86 28.98 8.39
N GLY A 52 -9.77 29.19 7.67
CA GLY A 52 -9.59 28.76 6.27
C GLY A 52 -8.23 28.16 6.04
N ASP A 53 -8.01 27.65 4.83
CA ASP A 53 -6.79 26.93 4.44
C ASP A 53 -5.51 27.80 4.42
N ALA A 54 -5.59 29.05 4.88
CA ALA A 54 -4.44 29.95 4.98
C ALA A 54 -4.67 30.98 6.07
N SER A 55 -3.60 31.33 6.76
CA SER A 55 -3.61 32.31 7.83
C SER A 55 -4.04 33.71 7.38
N PRO A 56 -4.99 34.36 8.09
CA PRO A 56 -5.31 35.76 7.85
C PRO A 56 -4.16 36.72 8.21
N LEU A 57 -3.14 36.24 8.93
CA LEU A 57 -1.97 37.00 9.36
C LEU A 57 -0.73 36.65 8.52
N ALA A 58 -0.85 35.94 7.41
CA ALA A 58 0.26 35.57 6.54
C ALA A 58 1.13 36.80 6.17
N GLY A 59 2.43 36.68 6.31
CA GLY A 59 3.40 37.77 6.09
C GLY A 59 3.64 38.68 7.27
N ARG A 60 2.85 38.65 8.35
CA ARG A 60 3.05 39.44 9.57
C ARG A 60 3.99 38.75 10.55
N THR A 61 4.67 39.53 11.37
CA THR A 61 5.40 39.01 12.54
C THR A 61 4.45 39.05 13.73
N VAL A 62 4.30 37.91 14.40
CA VAL A 62 3.43 37.72 15.54
C VAL A 62 4.23 37.19 16.74
N ARG A 63 3.64 37.32 17.91
CA ARG A 63 4.12 36.74 19.15
C ARG A 63 3.02 35.88 19.75
N VAL A 64 3.24 34.56 19.80
CA VAL A 64 2.30 33.57 20.34
C VAL A 64 2.88 32.91 21.59
N GLU A 65 2.01 32.40 22.46
CA GLU A 65 2.37 31.59 23.62
C GLU A 65 1.70 30.25 23.51
N GLY A 66 2.38 29.18 23.96
CA GLY A 66 1.79 27.85 24.03
C GLY A 66 2.73 26.84 24.68
N VAL A 67 2.34 25.56 24.57
CA VAL A 67 3.09 24.43 25.12
C VAL A 67 3.58 23.56 23.98
N VAL A 68 4.85 23.16 24.01
CA VAL A 68 5.45 22.26 23.02
C VAL A 68 4.81 20.87 23.15
N THR A 69 4.15 20.42 22.09
CA THR A 69 3.47 19.12 22.00
C THR A 69 4.30 18.07 21.29
N ALA A 70 5.15 18.47 20.36
CA ALA A 70 6.09 17.58 19.67
C ALA A 70 7.37 18.32 19.28
N ASP A 71 8.50 17.62 19.38
CA ASP A 71 9.83 18.12 19.01
C ASP A 71 10.41 17.24 17.90
N PHE A 72 10.60 17.82 16.71
CA PHE A 72 11.18 17.22 15.52
C PHE A 72 12.32 18.08 14.97
N GLN A 73 13.15 18.66 15.86
CA GLN A 73 14.17 19.67 15.52
C GLN A 73 15.45 19.08 14.90
N ARG A 74 15.64 17.78 14.92
CA ARG A 74 16.85 17.15 14.39
C ARG A 74 17.01 17.44 12.90
N SER A 75 18.26 17.39 12.43
CA SER A 75 18.60 17.66 11.01
C SER A 75 18.02 16.66 10.03
N ASP A 76 17.71 15.45 10.50
CA ASP A 76 17.06 14.35 9.76
C ASP A 76 15.54 14.33 9.95
N GLN A 77 14.98 15.34 10.62
CA GLN A 77 13.54 15.51 10.87
C GLN A 77 13.02 16.83 10.27
N LEU A 78 11.88 17.32 10.75
CA LEU A 78 11.21 18.51 10.22
C LEU A 78 11.96 19.83 10.53
N ARG A 79 13.00 19.81 11.38
CA ARG A 79 13.79 20.95 11.85
C ARG A 79 12.96 22.00 12.60
N GLY A 80 11.93 21.55 13.29
CA GLY A 80 11.01 22.39 14.02
C GLY A 80 10.27 21.62 15.09
N PHE A 81 9.35 22.30 15.72
CA PHE A 81 8.53 21.76 16.78
C PHE A 81 7.12 22.31 16.70
N PHE A 82 6.17 21.60 17.31
CA PHE A 82 4.78 22.04 17.39
C PHE A 82 4.47 22.65 18.74
N VAL A 83 3.70 23.74 18.69
CA VAL A 83 3.21 24.46 19.87
C VAL A 83 1.70 24.48 19.83
N GLN A 84 1.07 24.21 20.97
CA GLN A 84 -0.40 24.22 21.08
C GLN A 84 -0.81 25.08 22.27
N ASP A 85 -1.90 25.85 22.11
CA ASP A 85 -2.51 26.58 23.20
C ASP A 85 -3.06 25.60 24.24
N PRO A 86 -2.69 25.73 25.55
CA PRO A 86 -3.26 24.88 26.58
C PRO A 86 -4.73 25.19 26.92
N THR A 87 -5.26 26.30 26.41
CA THR A 87 -6.63 26.76 26.62
C THR A 87 -7.24 27.06 25.25
N PRO A 88 -7.84 26.05 24.57
CA PRO A 88 -8.45 26.25 23.27
C PRO A 88 -9.42 27.42 23.26
N ASP A 89 -9.53 28.12 22.13
CA ASP A 89 -10.65 29.02 21.91
C ASP A 89 -11.95 28.19 21.75
N ASP A 90 -13.11 28.76 21.90
CA ASP A 90 -14.37 28.00 21.77
C ASP A 90 -14.85 27.89 20.30
N ASP A 91 -14.04 28.26 19.30
CA ASP A 91 -14.41 28.16 17.87
C ASP A 91 -13.91 26.84 17.28
N PRO A 92 -14.81 25.88 16.96
CA PRO A 92 -14.41 24.57 16.41
C PRO A 92 -13.87 24.63 14.97
N ARG A 93 -13.78 25.82 14.36
CA ARG A 93 -13.27 25.99 12.98
C ARG A 93 -11.82 26.42 12.93
N THR A 94 -11.27 26.91 14.06
CA THR A 94 -9.88 27.33 14.18
C THR A 94 -9.01 26.21 14.73
N SER A 95 -7.70 26.25 14.47
CA SER A 95 -6.73 25.36 15.10
C SER A 95 -6.01 26.06 16.24
N ASP A 96 -5.85 25.37 17.36
CA ASP A 96 -5.05 25.81 18.52
C ASP A 96 -3.58 25.39 18.44
N GLY A 97 -3.14 24.79 17.33
CA GLY A 97 -1.77 24.32 17.13
C GLY A 97 -1.04 25.06 16.02
N ILE A 98 0.28 25.15 16.09
CA ILE A 98 1.10 25.76 15.04
C ILE A 98 2.48 25.13 14.96
N PHE A 99 3.02 24.99 13.74
CA PHE A 99 4.40 24.57 13.52
C PHE A 99 5.37 25.75 13.64
N VAL A 100 6.50 25.53 14.30
CA VAL A 100 7.58 26.50 14.49
C VAL A 100 8.85 25.97 13.84
N TYR A 101 9.21 26.51 12.69
CA TYR A 101 10.45 26.14 12.01
C TYR A 101 11.66 26.79 12.68
N SER A 102 12.26 26.07 13.63
CA SER A 102 13.38 26.57 14.43
C SER A 102 14.18 25.41 15.04
N THR A 103 15.50 25.59 15.08
CA THR A 103 16.44 24.69 15.76
C THR A 103 16.84 25.19 17.15
N ARG A 104 16.17 26.21 17.69
CA ARG A 104 16.35 26.63 19.06
C ARG A 104 15.82 25.58 20.00
N GLU A 105 16.69 25.08 20.88
CA GLU A 105 16.41 23.92 21.73
C GLU A 105 15.17 24.14 22.62
N VAL A 106 14.23 23.21 22.52
CA VAL A 106 13.05 23.11 23.38
C VAL A 106 12.82 21.65 23.74
N ASN A 107 11.96 21.39 24.72
CA ASN A 107 11.52 20.05 25.06
C ASN A 107 10.01 19.97 25.06
N VAL A 108 9.46 18.81 24.79
CA VAL A 108 8.02 18.57 24.95
C VAL A 108 7.59 18.93 26.37
N ARG A 109 6.49 19.70 26.51
CA ARG A 109 5.94 20.32 27.71
C ARG A 109 6.62 21.65 28.12
N ASP A 110 7.59 22.14 27.39
CA ASP A 110 8.04 23.52 27.65
C ASP A 110 6.90 24.48 27.30
N ARG A 111 6.63 25.42 28.22
CA ARG A 111 5.83 26.60 27.94
C ARG A 111 6.75 27.61 27.26
N VAL A 112 6.41 27.97 26.03
CA VAL A 112 7.24 28.82 25.19
C VAL A 112 6.46 30.05 24.74
N VAL A 113 7.21 31.14 24.55
CA VAL A 113 6.74 32.31 23.82
C VAL A 113 7.59 32.42 22.57
N VAL A 114 6.95 32.41 21.41
CA VAL A 114 7.62 32.42 20.10
C VAL A 114 7.29 33.70 19.37
N THR A 115 8.32 34.36 18.84
CA THR A 115 8.17 35.51 17.94
C THR A 115 8.70 35.11 16.56
N GLY A 116 7.81 35.10 15.56
CA GLY A 116 8.15 34.69 14.22
C GLY A 116 7.23 35.31 13.17
N LYS A 117 7.63 35.17 11.92
CA LYS A 117 6.80 35.60 10.79
C LYS A 117 5.87 34.44 10.41
N VAL A 118 4.59 34.75 10.21
CA VAL A 118 3.62 33.79 9.70
C VAL A 118 3.84 33.57 8.21
N VAL A 119 3.97 32.32 7.80
CA VAL A 119 4.21 31.90 6.41
C VAL A 119 3.33 30.69 6.09
N GLU A 120 2.79 30.67 4.89
CA GLU A 120 2.19 29.47 4.29
C GLU A 120 3.28 28.70 3.54
N TYR A 121 3.76 27.61 4.12
CA TYR A 121 4.77 26.77 3.49
C TYR A 121 4.14 25.51 2.89
N HIS A 122 3.91 25.56 1.59
CA HIS A 122 3.21 24.49 0.86
C HIS A 122 1.85 24.11 1.46
N GLY A 123 1.13 25.09 1.99
CA GLY A 123 -0.17 24.92 2.62
C GLY A 123 -0.15 24.61 4.11
N LEU A 124 1.02 24.56 4.75
CA LEU A 124 1.17 24.51 6.21
C LEU A 124 1.35 25.92 6.75
N THR A 125 0.51 26.35 7.69
CA THR A 125 0.72 27.59 8.44
C THR A 125 1.86 27.38 9.45
N GLU A 126 2.96 28.14 9.28
CA GLU A 126 4.12 28.03 10.16
C GLU A 126 4.69 29.39 10.58
N LEU A 127 5.45 29.40 11.68
CA LEU A 127 6.28 30.53 12.05
C LEU A 127 7.68 30.35 11.46
N SER A 128 8.03 31.20 10.46
CA SER A 128 9.34 31.18 9.77
C SER A 128 9.60 32.48 9.01
N PRO A 129 10.76 33.17 9.18
CA PRO A 129 11.80 32.91 10.16
C PRO A 129 11.37 33.27 11.59
N VAL A 130 11.91 32.53 12.55
CA VAL A 130 11.70 32.78 13.99
C VAL A 130 12.81 33.69 14.53
N SER A 131 12.43 34.80 15.17
CA SER A 131 13.37 35.76 15.77
C SER A 131 13.67 35.45 17.25
N ALA A 132 12.69 34.91 18.00
CA ALA A 132 12.85 34.52 19.40
C ALA A 132 12.04 33.24 19.73
N VAL A 133 12.62 32.42 20.61
CA VAL A 133 11.94 31.34 21.35
C VAL A 133 12.37 31.47 22.80
N ASP A 134 11.46 31.82 23.67
CA ASP A 134 11.71 32.02 25.10
C ASP A 134 11.03 30.90 25.88
N VAL A 135 11.83 30.04 26.54
CA VAL A 135 11.30 28.97 27.40
C VAL A 135 10.89 29.54 28.74
N CYS A 136 9.60 29.53 29.04
CA CYS A 136 8.98 30.17 30.19
C CYS A 136 8.74 29.23 31.37
N GLY A 137 9.24 28.03 31.29
CA GLY A 137 9.09 26.96 32.28
C GLY A 137 8.45 25.72 31.70
N THR A 138 8.13 24.75 32.54
CA THR A 138 7.51 23.51 32.14
C THR A 138 6.02 23.52 32.49
N ALA A 139 5.17 23.20 31.53
CA ALA A 139 3.73 23.11 31.68
C ALA A 139 3.25 21.68 31.99
N ARG A 140 1.99 21.56 32.33
CA ARG A 140 1.30 20.27 32.29
C ARG A 140 1.24 19.81 30.82
N ALA A 141 1.42 18.49 30.59
CA ALA A 141 1.26 17.93 29.27
C ALA A 141 -0.16 18.20 28.72
N ILE A 142 -0.26 18.63 27.49
CA ILE A 142 -1.52 18.70 26.75
C ILE A 142 -2.00 17.27 26.49
N ALA A 143 -3.28 17.01 26.76
CA ALA A 143 -3.91 15.74 26.43
C ALA A 143 -4.27 15.75 24.92
N PRO A 144 -4.01 14.68 24.18
CA PRO A 144 -4.38 14.66 22.77
C PRO A 144 -5.91 14.71 22.60
N ASP A 145 -6.37 15.48 21.63
CA ASP A 145 -7.77 15.52 21.25
C ASP A 145 -8.20 14.22 20.56
N ASN A 146 -9.38 13.76 20.90
CA ASN A 146 -9.86 12.48 20.40
C ASN A 146 -10.67 12.69 19.11
N VAL A 147 -10.14 12.17 18.02
CA VAL A 147 -10.74 12.24 16.69
C VAL A 147 -11.16 10.86 16.20
N ARG A 148 -12.28 10.77 15.50
CA ARG A 148 -12.72 9.58 14.78
C ARG A 148 -12.94 9.94 13.33
N LEU A 149 -12.45 9.10 12.41
CA LEU A 149 -12.74 9.21 11.00
C LEU A 149 -13.87 8.26 10.61
N PRO A 150 -14.74 8.64 9.63
CA PRO A 150 -14.86 9.98 9.09
C PRO A 150 -15.32 10.98 10.15
N LEU A 151 -15.03 12.28 9.95
CA LEU A 151 -15.48 13.33 10.86
C LEU A 151 -17.00 13.44 10.81
N GLU A 152 -17.67 13.48 11.98
CA GLU A 152 -19.14 13.45 12.08
C GLU A 152 -19.83 14.64 11.43
N ASP A 153 -19.16 15.79 11.39
CA ASP A 153 -19.71 17.04 10.83
C ASP A 153 -19.35 17.25 9.34
N GLY A 154 -18.61 16.30 8.74
CA GLY A 154 -18.14 16.41 7.36
C GLY A 154 -17.14 17.53 7.11
N ALA A 155 -16.62 18.18 8.17
CA ALA A 155 -15.60 19.21 8.05
C ALA A 155 -14.23 18.58 7.69
N GLY A 156 -13.32 19.41 7.16
CA GLY A 156 -11.95 19.02 6.85
C GLY A 156 -11.08 18.87 8.11
N LEU A 157 -9.87 18.38 7.88
CA LEU A 157 -8.85 18.22 8.93
C LEU A 157 -8.12 19.53 9.25
N GLU A 158 -8.31 20.60 8.48
CA GLU A 158 -7.65 21.91 8.63
C GLU A 158 -7.68 22.41 10.07
N ARG A 159 -8.85 22.38 10.71
CA ARG A 159 -9.04 22.83 12.09
C ARG A 159 -8.22 22.09 13.16
N PHE A 160 -7.49 21.06 12.75
CA PHE A 160 -6.59 20.30 13.61
C PHE A 160 -5.12 20.45 13.21
N GLU A 161 -4.80 21.32 12.25
CA GLU A 161 -3.41 21.55 11.85
C GLU A 161 -2.57 22.01 13.04
N GLY A 162 -1.45 21.33 13.30
CA GLY A 162 -0.58 21.62 14.46
C GLY A 162 -1.07 21.05 15.80
N VAL A 163 -2.27 20.49 15.89
CA VAL A 163 -2.88 19.98 17.13
C VAL A 163 -2.42 18.54 17.41
N LEU A 164 -2.15 18.24 18.68
CA LEU A 164 -1.88 16.89 19.17
C LEU A 164 -3.17 16.08 19.22
N LEU A 165 -3.27 15.05 18.37
CA LEU A 165 -4.46 14.22 18.19
C LEU A 165 -4.25 12.79 18.64
N ARG A 166 -5.35 12.14 18.98
CA ARG A 166 -5.47 10.68 19.10
C ARG A 166 -6.64 10.19 18.26
N PHE A 167 -6.34 9.42 17.24
CA PHE A 167 -7.36 8.78 16.42
C PHE A 167 -7.97 7.59 17.15
N ARG A 168 -9.29 7.61 17.28
CA ARG A 168 -10.08 6.60 17.99
C ARG A 168 -10.56 5.51 17.04
N GLY A 169 -10.61 4.29 17.56
CA GLY A 169 -11.00 3.11 16.80
C GLY A 169 -9.80 2.41 16.17
N GLN A 170 -10.10 1.33 15.49
CA GLN A 170 -9.13 0.57 14.72
C GLN A 170 -9.00 1.19 13.32
N MET A 171 -7.79 1.25 12.82
CA MET A 171 -7.49 1.67 11.46
C MET A 171 -6.69 0.57 10.75
N VAL A 172 -6.93 0.43 9.47
CA VAL A 172 -6.37 -0.61 8.62
C VAL A 172 -5.30 -0.01 7.69
N ALA A 173 -4.15 -0.64 7.57
CA ALA A 173 -3.13 -0.26 6.58
C ALA A 173 -3.71 -0.41 5.17
N SER A 174 -3.74 0.68 4.40
CA SER A 174 -4.32 0.73 3.04
C SER A 174 -3.30 1.02 1.96
N GLU A 175 -2.17 1.70 2.28
CA GLU A 175 -1.11 1.99 1.31
C GLU A 175 0.26 1.91 1.98
N THR A 176 1.21 1.22 1.32
CA THR A 176 2.61 1.06 1.77
C THR A 176 3.61 1.40 0.67
N TYR A 177 3.15 2.02 -0.43
CA TYR A 177 3.99 2.31 -1.59
C TYR A 177 5.22 3.17 -1.22
N ASP A 178 4.99 4.20 -0.41
CA ASP A 178 6.02 5.14 0.03
C ASP A 178 6.70 4.78 1.37
N LEU A 179 6.31 3.66 1.97
CA LEU A 179 6.84 3.24 3.26
C LEU A 179 8.37 3.01 3.24
N GLY A 180 8.89 2.36 2.21
CA GLY A 180 10.32 2.12 2.08
C GLY A 180 11.14 3.35 1.74
N ARG A 181 10.54 4.32 1.04
CA ARG A 181 11.24 5.51 0.54
C ARG A 181 11.14 6.72 1.46
N TYR A 182 9.97 6.98 2.00
CA TYR A 182 9.66 8.19 2.76
C TYR A 182 9.19 7.93 4.19
N GLY A 183 9.01 6.67 4.58
CA GLY A 183 8.48 6.34 5.90
C GLY A 183 6.97 6.53 6.03
N GLU A 184 6.27 6.74 4.93
CA GLU A 184 4.84 7.06 4.89
C GLU A 184 3.98 5.79 4.74
N ILE A 185 2.89 5.74 5.49
CA ILE A 185 1.87 4.69 5.40
C ILE A 185 0.47 5.31 5.46
N THR A 186 -0.41 4.95 4.52
CA THR A 186 -1.81 5.34 4.62
C THR A 186 -2.59 4.31 5.40
N VAL A 187 -3.43 4.76 6.33
CA VAL A 187 -4.36 3.94 7.09
C VAL A 187 -5.79 4.42 6.86
N ALA A 188 -6.77 3.52 7.01
CA ALA A 188 -8.18 3.85 6.82
C ALA A 188 -9.03 3.40 8.02
N ALA A 189 -9.99 4.22 8.39
CA ALA A 189 -11.01 3.87 9.37
C ALA A 189 -12.09 2.99 8.73
N GLY A 190 -12.62 2.02 9.49
CA GLY A 190 -13.76 1.22 9.07
C GLY A 190 -13.45 0.10 8.08
N GLY A 191 -12.18 -0.22 7.81
CA GLY A 191 -11.78 -1.31 6.92
C GLY A 191 -10.99 -0.86 5.69
N ARG A 192 -10.76 -1.76 4.77
CA ARG A 192 -10.06 -1.54 3.50
C ARG A 192 -10.81 -0.51 2.64
N LEU A 193 -10.09 0.23 1.83
CA LEU A 193 -10.65 1.13 0.83
C LEU A 193 -10.65 0.46 -0.54
N TYR A 194 -11.72 0.67 -1.31
CA TYR A 194 -11.88 0.09 -2.64
C TYR A 194 -12.01 1.16 -3.72
N GLN A 195 -11.64 0.82 -4.93
CA GLN A 195 -11.84 1.68 -6.09
C GLN A 195 -13.33 1.96 -6.29
N PRO A 196 -13.73 3.22 -6.53
CA PRO A 196 -15.15 3.58 -6.68
C PRO A 196 -15.86 2.83 -7.81
N THR A 197 -15.10 2.42 -8.85
CA THR A 197 -15.63 1.69 -10.00
C THR A 197 -15.48 0.17 -9.90
N ASP A 198 -15.14 -0.36 -8.71
CA ASP A 198 -15.02 -1.80 -8.49
C ASP A 198 -16.34 -2.46 -8.06
N GLY A 199 -17.35 -1.65 -7.71
CA GLY A 199 -18.69 -2.13 -7.39
C GLY A 199 -18.89 -2.57 -5.95
N HIS A 200 -17.97 -2.22 -5.05
CA HIS A 200 -18.18 -2.37 -3.60
C HIS A 200 -19.12 -1.29 -3.07
N ASP A 201 -19.96 -1.65 -2.11
CA ASP A 201 -20.78 -0.69 -1.38
C ASP A 201 -19.88 0.30 -0.60
N ASP A 202 -20.32 1.55 -0.45
CA ASP A 202 -19.62 2.61 0.31
C ASP A 202 -18.17 2.88 -0.18
N SER A 203 -17.91 2.82 -1.49
CA SER A 203 -16.58 3.04 -2.08
C SER A 203 -16.48 4.30 -2.94
N SER A 204 -17.32 5.30 -2.73
CA SER A 204 -17.15 6.58 -3.41
C SER A 204 -15.83 7.25 -3.07
N GLN A 205 -15.30 8.07 -3.98
CA GLN A 205 -14.05 8.81 -3.75
C GLN A 205 -14.14 9.67 -2.48
N ALA A 206 -15.27 10.33 -2.26
CA ALA A 206 -15.47 11.19 -1.08
C ALA A 206 -15.47 10.39 0.23
N GLU A 207 -16.09 9.22 0.26
CA GLU A 207 -16.08 8.33 1.43
C GLU A 207 -14.69 7.78 1.70
N ASN A 208 -13.96 7.36 0.67
CA ASN A 208 -12.58 6.92 0.80
C ASN A 208 -11.69 8.03 1.37
N GLU A 209 -11.78 9.26 0.86
CA GLU A 209 -11.00 10.40 1.36
C GLU A 209 -11.37 10.75 2.82
N ALA A 210 -12.64 10.70 3.18
CA ALA A 210 -13.08 10.97 4.55
C ALA A 210 -12.58 9.94 5.57
N ARG A 211 -12.24 8.72 5.14
CA ARG A 211 -11.82 7.60 6.00
C ARG A 211 -10.31 7.45 6.10
N ARG A 212 -9.52 8.03 5.18
CA ARG A 212 -8.06 7.84 5.10
C ARG A 212 -7.28 8.82 5.95
N LEU A 213 -6.11 8.41 6.41
CA LEU A 213 -5.12 9.21 7.10
C LEU A 213 -3.72 8.78 6.67
N LEU A 214 -2.91 9.73 6.23
CA LEU A 214 -1.49 9.50 6.03
C LEU A 214 -0.76 9.58 7.38
N VAL A 215 0.09 8.62 7.68
CA VAL A 215 0.98 8.59 8.85
C VAL A 215 2.41 8.68 8.34
N ASP A 216 3.14 9.67 8.80
CA ASP A 216 4.49 10.00 8.36
C ASP A 216 5.45 9.89 9.55
N ASP A 217 6.68 9.41 9.35
CA ASP A 217 7.65 9.17 10.43
C ASP A 217 8.35 10.44 10.96
N ALA A 218 7.93 11.61 10.52
CA ALA A 218 8.52 12.91 10.79
C ALA A 218 9.99 13.04 10.33
N SER A 219 10.46 12.15 9.46
CA SER A 219 11.80 12.17 8.88
C SER A 219 11.80 12.82 7.49
N ASN A 220 12.86 13.52 7.12
CA ASN A 220 13.10 13.97 5.75
C ASN A 220 14.19 13.16 5.04
N VAL A 221 14.57 12.02 5.61
CA VAL A 221 15.53 11.08 5.03
C VAL A 221 14.82 10.20 4.02
N GLN A 222 15.26 10.24 2.76
CA GLN A 222 14.80 9.29 1.73
C GLN A 222 15.59 7.99 1.81
N ASN A 223 14.91 6.86 1.61
CA ASN A 223 15.48 5.53 1.60
C ASN A 223 16.29 5.25 2.88
N PRO A 224 15.65 5.33 4.06
CA PRO A 224 16.35 5.15 5.33
C PRO A 224 16.89 3.72 5.45
N ASP A 225 18.05 3.56 6.10
CA ASP A 225 18.63 2.23 6.41
C ASP A 225 17.69 1.35 7.24
N THR A 226 16.83 1.96 8.04
CA THR A 226 15.80 1.28 8.83
C THR A 226 14.43 1.79 8.40
N ILE A 227 13.62 0.93 7.80
CA ILE A 227 12.25 1.27 7.42
C ILE A 227 11.38 1.38 8.68
N PRO A 228 10.66 2.50 8.88
CA PRO A 228 9.82 2.68 10.06
C PRO A 228 8.69 1.65 10.12
N TYR A 229 8.17 1.45 11.31
CA TYR A 229 7.06 0.50 11.62
C TYR A 229 7.37 -0.98 11.35
N THR A 230 8.64 -1.34 11.10
CA THR A 230 9.10 -2.72 10.86
C THR A 230 9.66 -3.38 12.12
N ALA A 231 8.96 -3.30 13.25
CA ALA A 231 9.42 -3.89 14.50
C ALA A 231 9.64 -5.41 14.37
N ASP A 232 10.73 -5.92 14.97
CA ASP A 232 11.08 -7.35 15.00
C ASP A 232 11.28 -7.98 13.61
N GLY A 233 11.69 -7.19 12.60
CA GLY A 233 11.88 -7.66 11.21
C GLY A 233 10.59 -8.02 10.49
N ARG A 234 9.45 -7.62 11.05
CA ARG A 234 8.14 -7.78 10.41
C ARG A 234 7.82 -6.54 9.58
N VAL A 235 7.31 -6.77 8.39
CA VAL A 235 6.86 -5.74 7.47
C VAL A 235 5.35 -5.58 7.64
N VAL A 236 4.86 -4.34 7.65
CA VAL A 236 3.42 -4.05 7.62
C VAL A 236 2.88 -4.48 6.26
N ARG A 237 1.80 -5.23 6.28
CA ARG A 237 1.05 -5.68 5.12
C ARG A 237 -0.29 -4.94 5.05
N LEU A 238 -0.78 -4.65 3.84
CA LEU A 238 -2.12 -4.06 3.72
C LEU A 238 -3.15 -4.97 4.39
N GLY A 239 -4.09 -4.38 5.09
CA GLY A 239 -5.02 -5.13 5.93
C GLY A 239 -4.55 -5.35 7.38
N ASP A 240 -3.27 -5.13 7.72
CA ASP A 240 -2.82 -5.10 9.11
C ASP A 240 -3.42 -3.89 9.84
N VAL A 241 -3.58 -3.98 11.15
CA VAL A 241 -4.38 -3.02 11.92
C VAL A 241 -3.56 -2.31 13.00
N THR A 242 -3.90 -1.06 13.21
CA THR A 242 -3.38 -0.24 14.30
C THR A 242 -4.51 0.45 15.05
N ALA A 243 -4.27 0.87 16.28
CA ALA A 243 -5.25 1.60 17.09
C ALA A 243 -4.58 2.62 18.00
N GLY A 244 -5.30 3.70 18.27
CA GLY A 244 -4.84 4.74 19.19
C GLY A 244 -3.64 5.53 18.66
N LEU A 245 -3.53 5.68 17.34
CA LEU A 245 -2.54 6.54 16.70
C LEU A 245 -2.55 7.90 17.37
N THR A 246 -1.38 8.35 17.85
CA THR A 246 -1.23 9.61 18.57
C THR A 246 -0.05 10.38 17.97
N GLY A 247 -0.30 11.60 17.56
CA GLY A 247 0.69 12.47 16.93
C GLY A 247 0.15 13.86 16.69
N VAL A 248 0.95 14.73 16.14
CA VAL A 248 0.53 16.07 15.71
C VAL A 248 0.12 16.01 14.25
N LEU A 249 -1.01 16.61 13.91
CA LEU A 249 -1.43 16.72 12.52
C LEU A 249 -0.65 17.84 11.83
N SER A 250 -0.14 17.55 10.67
CA SER A 250 0.61 18.47 9.83
C SER A 250 0.08 18.43 8.40
N TYR A 251 0.44 19.39 7.58
CA TYR A 251 0.12 19.40 6.15
C TYR A 251 1.40 19.47 5.32
N GLY A 252 1.42 18.84 4.17
CA GLY A 252 2.51 18.90 3.22
C GLY A 252 2.28 18.01 2.02
N PHE A 253 2.86 18.40 0.88
CA PHE A 253 2.73 17.68 -0.39
C PHE A 253 1.26 17.40 -0.81
N GLY A 254 0.34 18.31 -0.43
CA GLY A 254 -1.07 18.21 -0.79
C GLY A 254 -1.92 17.31 0.10
N SER A 255 -1.41 16.87 1.27
CA SER A 255 -2.13 15.96 2.17
C SER A 255 -1.89 16.28 3.63
N TYR A 256 -2.96 16.11 4.45
CA TYR A 256 -2.81 16.04 5.89
C TYR A 256 -2.11 14.75 6.29
N ARG A 257 -1.15 14.89 7.23
CA ARG A 257 -0.35 13.77 7.73
C ARG A 257 -0.21 13.81 9.23
N LEU A 258 -0.35 12.70 9.88
CA LEU A 258 -0.06 12.55 11.29
C LEU A 258 1.45 12.34 11.47
N GLN A 259 2.09 13.21 12.26
CA GLN A 259 3.48 13.05 12.72
C GLN A 259 3.45 12.34 14.08
N PRO A 260 3.73 11.03 14.18
CA PRO A 260 3.55 10.29 15.43
C PRO A 260 4.48 10.78 16.54
N THR A 261 3.91 11.02 17.71
CA THR A 261 4.69 11.27 18.94
C THR A 261 5.02 9.99 19.70
N ARG A 262 4.48 8.87 19.23
CA ARG A 262 4.78 7.50 19.67
C ARG A 262 4.75 6.59 18.45
N SER A 263 5.74 5.71 18.35
CA SER A 263 5.81 4.77 17.23
C SER A 263 4.51 3.96 17.10
N PRO A 264 3.82 4.00 15.97
CA PRO A 264 2.67 3.16 15.70
C PRO A 264 3.01 1.68 15.79
N HIS A 265 2.07 0.89 16.31
CA HIS A 265 2.17 -0.56 16.34
C HIS A 265 1.09 -1.17 15.46
N PHE A 266 1.51 -1.95 14.46
CA PHE A 266 0.60 -2.68 13.57
C PHE A 266 0.49 -4.13 14.03
N ALA A 267 -0.72 -4.55 14.38
CA ALA A 267 -1.04 -5.94 14.68
C ALA A 267 -1.40 -6.68 13.38
N ARG A 268 -0.94 -7.91 13.25
CA ARG A 268 -1.22 -8.73 12.08
C ARG A 268 -2.69 -9.12 12.05
N ALA A 269 -3.43 -8.62 11.06
CA ALA A 269 -4.83 -8.96 10.80
C ALA A 269 -5.01 -9.61 9.42
N ASN A 270 -4.06 -9.39 8.50
CA ASN A 270 -4.03 -10.03 7.19
C ASN A 270 -2.79 -10.95 7.07
N PRO A 271 -2.84 -12.20 7.54
CA PRO A 271 -1.72 -13.11 7.47
C PRO A 271 -1.43 -13.53 6.02
N ARG A 272 -0.14 -13.74 5.71
CA ARG A 272 0.29 -14.25 4.40
C ARG A 272 -0.31 -15.64 4.14
N PRO A 273 -1.01 -15.85 3.02
CA PRO A 273 -1.49 -17.18 2.64
C PRO A 273 -0.37 -18.01 2.03
N ASP A 274 -0.05 -19.17 2.60
CA ASP A 274 1.01 -20.06 2.09
C ASP A 274 0.69 -20.61 0.69
N LYS A 275 -0.59 -20.76 0.36
CA LYS A 275 -1.12 -21.32 -0.89
C LYS A 275 -2.45 -20.65 -1.25
N PRO A 276 -2.83 -20.67 -2.55
CA PRO A 276 -4.18 -20.27 -2.93
C PRO A 276 -5.22 -21.17 -2.27
N ARG A 277 -6.42 -20.65 -2.05
CA ARG A 277 -7.57 -21.46 -1.59
C ARG A 277 -7.87 -22.54 -2.61
N PRO A 278 -8.23 -23.76 -2.20
CA PRO A 278 -8.54 -24.86 -3.13
C PRO A 278 -9.75 -24.51 -4.02
N VAL A 279 -9.59 -24.67 -5.32
CA VAL A 279 -10.66 -24.40 -6.31
C VAL A 279 -11.34 -25.67 -6.85
N GLY A 280 -10.84 -26.87 -6.50
CA GLY A 280 -11.37 -28.14 -7.01
C GLY A 280 -11.06 -28.37 -8.48
N GLY A 281 -11.87 -29.24 -9.12
CA GLY A 281 -11.73 -29.58 -10.53
C GLY A 281 -10.59 -30.54 -10.85
N ASP A 282 -10.51 -30.96 -12.11
CA ASP A 282 -9.46 -31.81 -12.65
C ASP A 282 -8.46 -31.06 -13.55
N VAL A 283 -8.76 -29.80 -13.88
CA VAL A 283 -7.86 -28.84 -14.52
C VAL A 283 -7.92 -27.50 -13.78
N ARG A 284 -6.76 -26.93 -13.49
CA ARG A 284 -6.64 -25.62 -12.86
C ARG A 284 -6.02 -24.63 -13.84
N VAL A 285 -6.67 -23.47 -14.01
CA VAL A 285 -6.20 -22.40 -14.90
C VAL A 285 -5.94 -21.16 -14.08
N ALA A 286 -4.77 -20.55 -14.27
CA ALA A 286 -4.38 -19.31 -13.59
C ALA A 286 -4.22 -18.16 -14.58
N SER A 287 -4.38 -16.94 -14.07
CA SER A 287 -4.03 -15.67 -14.69
C SER A 287 -2.98 -14.98 -13.83
N PHE A 288 -1.86 -14.51 -14.42
CA PHE A 288 -0.80 -13.87 -13.66
C PHE A 288 -0.04 -12.82 -14.46
N ASN A 289 -0.14 -11.56 -14.06
CA ASN A 289 0.71 -10.46 -14.54
C ASN A 289 2.08 -10.57 -13.86
N THR A 290 3.18 -10.57 -14.64
CA THR A 290 4.54 -10.91 -14.18
C THR A 290 5.40 -9.68 -13.83
N LEU A 291 4.83 -8.47 -13.81
CA LEU A 291 5.55 -7.22 -13.54
C LEU A 291 6.80 -7.10 -14.45
N ASN A 292 6.56 -7.05 -15.77
CA ASN A 292 7.61 -6.90 -16.79
C ASN A 292 8.75 -7.94 -16.66
N TRP A 293 8.41 -9.23 -16.84
CA TRP A 293 9.43 -10.27 -16.92
C TRP A 293 10.29 -10.12 -18.18
N PHE A 294 11.50 -9.59 -18.02
CA PHE A 294 12.45 -9.27 -19.09
C PHE A 294 13.77 -10.02 -18.90
N THR A 295 14.32 -10.53 -20.01
CA THR A 295 15.70 -11.03 -20.08
C THR A 295 16.66 -9.96 -20.57
N THR A 296 16.16 -8.93 -21.26
CA THR A 296 16.94 -7.76 -21.69
C THR A 296 17.03 -6.77 -20.51
N LEU A 297 18.26 -6.48 -20.08
CA LEU A 297 18.54 -5.61 -18.95
C LEU A 297 18.40 -4.12 -19.30
N GLY A 298 18.06 -3.28 -18.29
CA GLY A 298 17.96 -1.83 -18.45
C GLY A 298 16.82 -1.39 -19.37
N ARG A 299 15.74 -2.16 -19.42
CA ARG A 299 14.49 -1.84 -20.13
C ARG A 299 13.35 -1.68 -19.11
N ARG A 300 12.17 -2.28 -19.35
CA ARG A 300 11.04 -2.23 -18.40
C ARG A 300 11.22 -3.14 -17.17
N GLY A 301 11.97 -4.24 -17.32
CA GLY A 301 12.24 -5.19 -16.24
C GLY A 301 13.52 -4.82 -15.48
N ALA A 302 14.23 -5.85 -15.02
CA ALA A 302 15.43 -5.72 -14.23
C ALA A 302 16.56 -4.93 -14.92
N ASP A 303 17.24 -4.06 -14.16
CA ASP A 303 18.40 -3.31 -14.64
C ASP A 303 19.68 -4.12 -14.63
N THR A 304 19.79 -5.09 -13.74
CA THR A 304 20.97 -5.93 -13.56
C THR A 304 20.66 -7.43 -13.67
N ALA A 305 21.66 -8.23 -13.98
CA ALA A 305 21.52 -9.69 -14.01
C ALA A 305 21.10 -10.26 -12.64
N ALA A 306 21.59 -9.67 -11.54
CA ALA A 306 21.25 -10.09 -10.20
C ALA A 306 19.76 -9.85 -9.90
N GLU A 307 19.20 -8.73 -10.32
CA GLU A 307 17.77 -8.43 -10.17
C GLU A 307 16.90 -9.34 -11.03
N ARG A 308 17.29 -9.56 -12.28
CA ARG A 308 16.62 -10.53 -13.15
C ARG A 308 16.56 -11.92 -12.51
N ASP A 309 17.65 -12.37 -11.94
CA ASP A 309 17.72 -13.68 -11.30
C ASP A 309 16.87 -13.72 -10.02
N ARG A 310 16.78 -12.60 -9.28
CA ARG A 310 15.89 -12.43 -8.14
C ARG A 310 14.42 -12.45 -8.59
N GLN A 311 14.05 -11.73 -9.66
CA GLN A 311 12.69 -11.74 -10.23
C GLN A 311 12.30 -13.16 -10.67
N LEU A 312 13.19 -13.84 -11.42
CA LEU A 312 12.96 -15.21 -11.88
C LEU A 312 12.68 -16.16 -10.70
N ALA A 313 13.46 -16.06 -9.63
CA ALA A 313 13.27 -16.89 -8.45
C ALA A 313 11.90 -16.69 -7.79
N LYS A 314 11.45 -15.44 -7.69
CA LYS A 314 10.11 -15.11 -7.17
C LYS A 314 8.99 -15.61 -8.09
N LEU A 315 9.10 -15.38 -9.40
CA LEU A 315 8.11 -15.84 -10.38
C LEU A 315 8.00 -17.38 -10.38
N VAL A 316 9.12 -18.09 -10.32
CA VAL A 316 9.13 -19.56 -10.21
C VAL A 316 8.45 -20.01 -8.92
N ALA A 317 8.70 -19.33 -7.78
CA ALA A 317 8.04 -19.65 -6.52
C ALA A 317 6.52 -19.43 -6.59
N ALA A 318 6.06 -18.32 -7.19
CA ALA A 318 4.64 -18.01 -7.36
C ALA A 318 3.95 -19.02 -8.29
N LEU A 319 4.50 -19.29 -9.47
CA LEU A 319 3.94 -20.21 -10.44
C LEU A 319 3.84 -21.64 -9.91
N ARG A 320 4.84 -22.08 -9.13
CA ARG A 320 4.79 -23.38 -8.45
C ARG A 320 3.78 -23.39 -7.30
N GLY A 321 3.64 -22.26 -6.57
CA GLY A 321 2.65 -22.12 -5.50
C GLY A 321 1.21 -22.19 -6.02
N LEU A 322 0.94 -21.64 -7.20
CA LEU A 322 -0.35 -21.72 -7.90
C LEU A 322 -0.71 -23.16 -8.27
N ASP A 323 0.27 -23.99 -8.57
CA ASP A 323 0.09 -25.40 -8.97
C ASP A 323 -0.96 -25.56 -10.08
N ALA A 324 -0.99 -24.60 -11.03
CA ALA A 324 -1.92 -24.59 -12.15
C ALA A 324 -1.45 -25.46 -13.32
N ASP A 325 -2.41 -25.95 -14.09
CA ASP A 325 -2.17 -26.79 -15.28
C ASP A 325 -2.00 -25.94 -16.54
N VAL A 326 -2.63 -24.75 -16.56
CA VAL A 326 -2.48 -23.71 -17.59
C VAL A 326 -2.36 -22.36 -16.89
N VAL A 327 -1.39 -21.53 -17.30
CA VAL A 327 -1.22 -20.17 -16.80
C VAL A 327 -1.20 -19.20 -17.98
N GLY A 328 -2.13 -18.24 -18.00
CA GLY A 328 -2.06 -17.05 -18.83
C GLY A 328 -1.15 -16.02 -18.15
N LEU A 329 -0.13 -15.58 -18.86
CA LEU A 329 0.85 -14.60 -18.39
C LEU A 329 0.68 -13.29 -19.13
N MET A 330 0.80 -12.18 -18.40
CA MET A 330 0.90 -10.83 -18.94
C MET A 330 2.27 -10.24 -18.60
N GLU A 331 2.68 -9.20 -19.34
CA GLU A 331 3.94 -8.48 -19.17
C GLU A 331 5.21 -9.33 -19.39
N VAL A 332 5.13 -10.30 -20.25
CA VAL A 332 6.32 -11.04 -20.72
C VAL A 332 6.99 -10.26 -21.83
N GLU A 333 8.32 -10.11 -21.79
CA GLU A 333 9.09 -9.41 -22.82
C GLU A 333 8.80 -9.97 -24.22
N ASN A 334 8.51 -9.06 -25.16
CA ASN A 334 8.24 -9.39 -26.56
C ASN A 334 9.54 -9.50 -27.37
N ASN A 335 10.40 -10.44 -27.02
CA ASN A 335 11.69 -10.69 -27.66
C ASN A 335 11.76 -12.05 -28.38
N GLY A 336 10.70 -12.40 -29.12
CA GLY A 336 10.43 -13.76 -29.57
C GLY A 336 10.03 -14.63 -28.39
N ASP A 337 10.64 -15.80 -28.23
CA ASP A 337 10.35 -16.69 -27.09
C ASP A 337 11.49 -16.71 -26.05
N THR A 338 12.44 -15.78 -26.10
CA THR A 338 13.64 -15.83 -25.23
C THR A 338 13.28 -15.71 -23.77
N ALA A 339 12.47 -14.70 -23.38
CA ALA A 339 12.07 -14.50 -21.98
C ALA A 339 11.16 -15.64 -21.49
N LEU A 340 10.22 -16.08 -22.34
CA LEU A 340 9.32 -17.16 -22.02
C LEU A 340 10.05 -18.49 -21.83
N LYS A 341 11.02 -18.77 -22.71
CA LYS A 341 11.88 -19.95 -22.61
C LYS A 341 12.69 -19.95 -21.30
N ALA A 342 13.28 -18.80 -20.93
CA ALA A 342 14.05 -18.69 -19.70
C ALA A 342 13.19 -18.99 -18.45
N LEU A 343 11.94 -18.53 -18.42
CA LEU A 343 10.99 -18.82 -17.34
C LEU A 343 10.63 -20.30 -17.29
N VAL A 344 10.31 -20.91 -18.45
CA VAL A 344 9.93 -22.31 -18.54
C VAL A 344 11.10 -23.25 -18.21
N ASP A 345 12.32 -22.92 -18.66
CA ASP A 345 13.52 -23.69 -18.30
C ASP A 345 13.73 -23.68 -16.78
N ALA A 346 13.56 -22.53 -16.12
CA ALA A 346 13.67 -22.42 -14.66
C ALA A 346 12.57 -23.18 -13.90
N LEU A 347 11.33 -23.14 -14.40
CA LEU A 347 10.20 -23.92 -13.86
C LEU A 347 10.47 -25.43 -13.96
N ASN A 348 10.99 -25.90 -15.10
CA ASN A 348 11.31 -27.31 -15.32
C ASN A 348 12.48 -27.75 -14.44
N ALA A 349 13.50 -26.92 -14.27
CA ALA A 349 14.60 -27.20 -13.35
C ALA A 349 14.09 -27.35 -11.90
N ALA A 350 13.27 -26.41 -11.43
CA ALA A 350 12.70 -26.45 -10.08
C ALA A 350 11.71 -27.62 -9.89
N SER A 351 11.01 -28.03 -10.95
CA SER A 351 10.16 -29.23 -10.95
C SER A 351 11.00 -30.51 -10.78
N ALA A 352 12.11 -30.61 -11.51
CA ALA A 352 13.02 -31.76 -11.43
C ALA A 352 13.68 -31.87 -10.04
N GLU A 353 14.12 -30.74 -9.47
CA GLU A 353 14.73 -30.69 -8.13
C GLU A 353 13.79 -31.19 -7.03
N THR A 354 12.49 -30.88 -7.15
CA THR A 354 11.49 -31.25 -6.13
C THR A 354 10.78 -32.56 -6.42
N GLY A 355 10.99 -33.14 -7.60
CA GLY A 355 10.29 -34.37 -8.02
C GLY A 355 8.78 -34.17 -8.17
N SER A 356 8.31 -32.97 -8.52
CA SER A 356 6.87 -32.66 -8.64
C SER A 356 6.18 -33.43 -9.78
N GLY A 357 6.94 -33.93 -10.74
CA GLY A 357 6.42 -34.65 -11.93
C GLY A 357 5.84 -33.73 -13.00
N ARG A 358 5.82 -32.41 -12.80
CA ARG A 358 5.35 -31.44 -13.78
C ARG A 358 6.40 -31.18 -14.85
N THR A 359 5.94 -31.00 -16.09
CA THR A 359 6.77 -30.62 -17.23
C THR A 359 6.09 -29.50 -18.00
N TYR A 360 6.68 -28.33 -17.94
CA TYR A 360 6.10 -27.13 -18.53
C TYR A 360 6.55 -26.91 -19.97
N ALA A 361 5.60 -26.48 -20.80
CA ALA A 361 5.82 -25.97 -22.15
C ALA A 361 5.07 -24.64 -22.31
N TRP A 362 5.27 -23.96 -23.44
CA TRP A 362 4.58 -22.72 -23.76
C TRP A 362 3.89 -22.78 -25.12
N THR A 363 2.97 -21.87 -25.35
CA THR A 363 2.30 -21.70 -26.65
C THR A 363 2.98 -20.57 -27.41
N ALA A 364 3.48 -20.82 -28.62
CA ALA A 364 4.06 -19.80 -29.48
C ALA A 364 2.99 -18.77 -29.90
N HIS A 365 3.24 -17.49 -29.70
CA HIS A 365 2.31 -16.44 -30.05
C HIS A 365 2.41 -16.11 -31.55
N PRO A 366 1.34 -16.33 -32.35
CA PRO A 366 1.44 -16.19 -33.81
C PRO A 366 1.53 -14.74 -34.27
N TYR A 367 1.08 -13.78 -33.45
CA TYR A 367 1.16 -12.34 -33.71
C TYR A 367 1.12 -11.55 -32.38
N PRO A 368 2.27 -11.33 -31.72
CA PRO A 368 2.32 -10.69 -30.42
C PRO A 368 2.21 -9.16 -30.43
N GLY A 369 2.09 -8.54 -31.63
CA GLY A 369 2.10 -7.08 -31.77
C GLY A 369 3.51 -6.49 -31.69
N THR A 370 3.57 -5.18 -31.45
CA THR A 370 4.81 -4.38 -31.46
C THR A 370 5.15 -3.72 -30.12
N ASP A 371 4.32 -3.90 -29.09
CA ASP A 371 4.64 -3.46 -27.72
C ASP A 371 5.87 -4.24 -27.20
N GLU A 372 6.61 -3.66 -26.27
CA GLU A 372 7.76 -4.30 -25.62
C GLU A 372 7.35 -5.53 -24.79
N ILE A 373 6.07 -5.64 -24.45
CA ILE A 373 5.49 -6.76 -23.70
C ILE A 373 4.41 -7.49 -24.50
N LYS A 374 4.22 -8.74 -24.18
CA LYS A 374 3.18 -9.60 -24.78
C LYS A 374 2.49 -10.44 -23.73
N VAL A 375 1.36 -11.05 -24.10
CA VAL A 375 0.72 -12.12 -23.35
C VAL A 375 1.26 -13.49 -23.79
N ALA A 376 1.17 -14.50 -22.90
CA ALA A 376 1.67 -15.83 -23.18
C ALA A 376 0.86 -16.92 -22.44
N PHE A 377 0.99 -18.18 -22.85
CA PHE A 377 0.57 -19.34 -22.06
C PHE A 377 1.76 -20.23 -21.73
N VAL A 378 1.81 -20.64 -20.46
CA VAL A 378 2.62 -21.77 -19.98
C VAL A 378 1.68 -22.85 -19.49
N TYR A 379 1.96 -24.11 -19.78
CA TYR A 379 1.10 -25.23 -19.41
C TYR A 379 1.90 -26.49 -19.05
N ASP A 380 1.32 -27.33 -18.20
CA ASP A 380 1.91 -28.63 -17.83
C ASP A 380 1.50 -29.69 -18.85
N THR A 381 2.47 -30.24 -19.58
CA THR A 381 2.25 -31.26 -20.63
C THR A 381 1.79 -32.61 -20.09
N ALA A 382 1.94 -32.85 -18.78
CA ALA A 382 1.46 -34.08 -18.15
C ALA A 382 -0.06 -34.03 -17.88
N THR A 383 -0.64 -32.84 -17.72
CA THR A 383 -2.05 -32.67 -17.31
C THR A 383 -2.95 -32.20 -18.44
N VAL A 384 -2.43 -31.37 -19.37
CA VAL A 384 -3.22 -30.85 -20.49
C VAL A 384 -2.47 -30.99 -21.83
N THR A 385 -3.23 -31.02 -22.92
CA THR A 385 -2.71 -31.03 -24.28
C THR A 385 -3.36 -29.90 -25.09
N PRO A 386 -2.57 -29.05 -25.81
CA PRO A 386 -3.11 -28.08 -26.75
C PRO A 386 -3.92 -28.76 -27.86
N VAL A 387 -5.04 -28.14 -28.24
CA VAL A 387 -5.92 -28.61 -29.33
C VAL A 387 -5.89 -27.59 -30.47
N GLY A 388 -5.45 -28.00 -31.63
CA GLY A 388 -5.23 -27.11 -32.78
C GLY A 388 -4.05 -26.14 -32.56
N GLY A 389 -3.87 -25.24 -33.52
CA GLY A 389 -2.84 -24.20 -33.41
C GLY A 389 -3.32 -22.96 -32.65
N PRO A 390 -2.39 -22.19 -32.06
CA PRO A 390 -2.72 -20.91 -31.41
C PRO A 390 -3.21 -19.88 -32.43
N ARG A 391 -4.08 -19.00 -31.97
CA ARG A 391 -4.62 -17.87 -32.75
C ARG A 391 -4.39 -16.55 -32.01
N SER A 392 -4.46 -15.45 -32.74
CA SER A 392 -4.39 -14.10 -32.21
C SER A 392 -5.21 -13.16 -33.08
N SER A 393 -5.51 -11.96 -32.59
CA SER A 393 -6.14 -10.89 -33.38
C SER A 393 -5.09 -10.06 -34.11
N ARG A 394 -5.46 -9.50 -35.27
CA ARG A 394 -4.70 -8.47 -36.00
C ARG A 394 -5.41 -7.12 -35.98
N ASP A 395 -6.44 -6.99 -35.15
CA ASP A 395 -7.13 -5.75 -34.95
C ASP A 395 -6.21 -4.74 -34.26
N ASP A 396 -6.14 -3.54 -34.81
CA ASP A 396 -5.29 -2.43 -34.34
C ASP A 396 -5.79 -1.80 -33.04
N VAL A 397 -6.95 -2.22 -32.56
CA VAL A 397 -7.45 -1.87 -31.22
C VAL A 397 -6.52 -2.40 -30.11
N PHE A 398 -5.78 -3.49 -30.39
CA PHE A 398 -4.86 -4.11 -29.46
C PHE A 398 -3.43 -3.61 -29.63
N ASP A 399 -2.86 -2.96 -28.60
CA ASP A 399 -1.42 -2.74 -28.50
C ASP A 399 -0.68 -4.07 -28.27
N ARG A 400 -1.31 -4.93 -27.47
CA ARG A 400 -0.89 -6.29 -27.08
C ARG A 400 -1.98 -7.27 -27.50
N PRO A 401 -1.87 -7.85 -28.72
CA PRO A 401 -2.88 -8.78 -29.23
C PRO A 401 -3.11 -9.96 -28.30
N PRO A 402 -4.38 -10.42 -28.12
CA PRO A 402 -4.70 -11.56 -27.29
C PRO A 402 -4.09 -12.85 -27.84
N LEU A 403 -3.81 -13.83 -26.97
CA LEU A 403 -3.44 -15.17 -27.37
C LEU A 403 -4.59 -16.14 -27.08
N VAL A 404 -5.01 -16.89 -28.08
CA VAL A 404 -6.12 -17.84 -28.02
C VAL A 404 -5.59 -19.25 -28.23
N GLN A 405 -5.79 -20.14 -27.26
CA GLN A 405 -5.41 -21.56 -27.36
C GLN A 405 -6.46 -22.46 -26.71
N ALA A 406 -6.89 -23.48 -27.43
CA ALA A 406 -7.71 -24.52 -26.83
C ALA A 406 -6.82 -25.56 -26.15
N PHE A 407 -7.28 -26.05 -25.00
CA PHE A 407 -6.64 -27.12 -24.22
C PHE A 407 -7.65 -28.21 -23.90
N ARG A 408 -7.15 -29.43 -23.71
CA ARG A 408 -7.93 -30.60 -23.26
C ARG A 408 -7.15 -31.34 -22.17
N PRO A 409 -7.81 -31.92 -21.15
CA PRO A 409 -7.12 -32.82 -20.22
C PRO A 409 -6.37 -33.92 -20.96
N ALA A 410 -5.12 -34.21 -20.60
CA ALA A 410 -4.32 -35.28 -21.24
C ALA A 410 -4.96 -36.64 -21.07
N ALA A 411 -5.70 -36.87 -19.99
CA ALA A 411 -6.48 -38.09 -19.76
C ALA A 411 -7.76 -38.19 -20.62
N GLY A 412 -8.04 -37.22 -21.48
CA GLY A 412 -9.29 -37.08 -22.23
C GLY A 412 -10.34 -36.27 -21.49
N GLY A 413 -11.38 -35.83 -22.19
CA GLY A 413 -12.46 -35.01 -21.65
C GLY A 413 -12.83 -33.84 -22.54
N THR A 414 -13.56 -32.88 -21.98
CA THR A 414 -14.04 -31.67 -22.66
C THR A 414 -12.90 -30.67 -22.88
N ALA A 415 -12.76 -30.17 -24.10
CA ALA A 415 -11.83 -29.07 -24.38
C ALA A 415 -12.43 -27.74 -23.94
N PHE A 416 -11.57 -26.79 -23.57
CA PHE A 416 -11.91 -25.39 -23.35
C PHE A 416 -10.94 -24.48 -24.11
N THR A 417 -11.36 -23.26 -24.43
CA THR A 417 -10.54 -22.30 -25.15
C THR A 417 -10.17 -21.15 -24.21
N ALA A 418 -8.89 -21.05 -23.84
CA ALA A 418 -8.37 -19.94 -23.06
C ALA A 418 -8.02 -18.76 -23.98
N ILE A 419 -8.37 -17.54 -23.57
CA ILE A 419 -8.13 -16.27 -24.27
C ILE A 419 -7.45 -15.34 -23.27
N VAL A 420 -6.11 -15.27 -23.31
CA VAL A 420 -5.36 -14.39 -22.41
C VAL A 420 -5.21 -12.99 -23.00
N ASN A 421 -5.42 -11.99 -22.17
CA ASN A 421 -5.52 -10.58 -22.55
C ASN A 421 -4.66 -9.70 -21.65
N HIS A 422 -4.25 -8.55 -22.22
CA HIS A 422 -3.72 -7.43 -21.45
C HIS A 422 -4.21 -6.15 -22.13
N PHE A 423 -5.28 -5.53 -21.60
CA PHE A 423 -5.91 -4.36 -22.18
C PHE A 423 -5.06 -3.09 -21.99
N LYS A 424 -5.46 -2.02 -22.67
CA LYS A 424 -4.81 -0.71 -22.57
C LYS A 424 -4.83 -0.21 -21.13
N SER A 425 -3.64 0.17 -20.62
CA SER A 425 -3.51 0.70 -19.26
C SER A 425 -4.27 2.00 -19.07
N LYS A 426 -4.66 2.28 -17.81
CA LYS A 426 -5.46 3.45 -17.41
C LYS A 426 -4.67 4.77 -17.43
N GLY A 427 -3.34 4.75 -17.62
CA GLY A 427 -2.49 5.93 -17.60
C GLY A 427 -2.78 6.90 -18.75
N CYS A 428 -2.78 8.21 -18.49
CA CYS A 428 -3.25 9.26 -19.41
C CYS A 428 -2.20 9.76 -20.43
N GLY A 429 -1.01 9.16 -20.49
CA GLY A 429 0.03 9.57 -21.45
C GLY A 429 -0.45 9.46 -22.91
N GLY A 430 -0.54 10.59 -23.62
CA GLY A 430 -0.98 10.65 -25.02
C GLY A 430 -2.49 10.49 -25.25
N ALA A 431 -3.29 10.35 -24.23
CA ALA A 431 -4.75 10.24 -24.33
C ALA A 431 -5.37 11.55 -24.84
N SER A 432 -6.39 11.45 -25.71
CA SER A 432 -7.11 12.60 -26.25
C SER A 432 -8.49 12.19 -26.74
N GLY A 433 -9.41 13.18 -26.85
CA GLY A 433 -10.77 12.93 -27.32
C GLY A 433 -11.50 11.90 -26.45
N PRO A 434 -12.13 10.87 -27.02
CA PRO A 434 -12.83 9.84 -26.23
C PRO A 434 -11.93 9.01 -25.31
N ASP A 435 -10.62 8.99 -25.58
CA ASP A 435 -9.65 8.27 -24.75
C ASP A 435 -9.07 9.14 -23.61
N ALA A 436 -9.36 10.46 -23.56
CA ALA A 436 -9.04 11.28 -22.39
C ALA A 436 -9.92 10.87 -21.20
N ASP A 437 -9.49 11.20 -19.99
CA ASP A 437 -10.29 11.01 -18.79
C ASP A 437 -11.60 11.80 -18.90
N GLN A 438 -12.73 11.12 -18.80
CA GLN A 438 -14.07 11.70 -18.89
C GLN A 438 -14.61 12.16 -17.52
N GLY A 439 -13.87 11.97 -16.44
CA GLY A 439 -14.28 12.30 -15.07
C GLY A 439 -15.32 11.34 -14.48
N ASP A 440 -15.45 10.16 -15.06
CA ASP A 440 -16.39 9.10 -14.67
C ASP A 440 -15.79 8.06 -13.71
N GLY A 441 -14.55 8.26 -13.30
CA GLY A 441 -13.79 7.33 -12.46
C GLY A 441 -13.11 6.19 -13.21
N GLN A 442 -13.38 6.00 -14.50
CA GLN A 442 -12.81 4.93 -15.31
C GLN A 442 -11.44 5.28 -15.92
N SER A 443 -10.98 6.55 -15.71
CA SER A 443 -9.68 7.06 -16.15
C SER A 443 -9.49 7.04 -17.69
N CYS A 444 -8.27 7.33 -18.16
CA CYS A 444 -7.99 7.42 -19.59
C CYS A 444 -8.11 6.07 -20.32
N TYR A 445 -8.31 6.15 -21.65
CA TYR A 445 -8.45 5.01 -22.57
C TYR A 445 -9.62 4.06 -22.30
N ASN A 446 -10.63 4.48 -21.53
CA ASN A 446 -11.80 3.64 -21.31
C ASN A 446 -12.51 3.29 -22.63
N ALA A 447 -12.71 4.26 -23.52
CA ALA A 447 -13.32 4.04 -24.84
C ALA A 447 -12.54 3.00 -25.68
N ARG A 448 -11.21 2.96 -25.56
CA ARG A 448 -10.38 1.93 -26.22
C ARG A 448 -10.55 0.57 -25.56
N ARG A 449 -10.57 0.48 -24.23
CA ARG A 449 -10.80 -0.79 -23.51
C ARG A 449 -12.19 -1.36 -23.80
N VAL A 450 -13.22 -0.54 -23.94
CA VAL A 450 -14.57 -0.96 -24.39
C VAL A 450 -14.51 -1.63 -25.76
N LYS A 451 -13.77 -1.06 -26.72
CA LYS A 451 -13.58 -1.68 -28.05
C LYS A 451 -12.77 -2.97 -27.96
N GLN A 452 -11.75 -3.02 -27.11
CA GLN A 452 -11.00 -4.26 -26.87
C GLN A 452 -11.91 -5.35 -26.28
N ALA A 453 -12.76 -5.01 -25.31
CA ALA A 453 -13.74 -5.93 -24.72
C ALA A 453 -14.72 -6.45 -25.75
N ALA A 454 -15.26 -5.59 -26.65
CA ALA A 454 -16.14 -6.00 -27.73
C ALA A 454 -15.46 -6.99 -28.69
N ALA A 455 -14.22 -6.72 -29.09
CA ALA A 455 -13.45 -7.64 -29.95
C ALA A 455 -13.16 -8.98 -29.25
N ILE A 456 -12.92 -8.98 -27.94
CA ILE A 456 -12.74 -10.23 -27.16
C ILE A 456 -14.07 -10.98 -27.01
N ALA A 457 -15.20 -10.30 -26.85
CA ALA A 457 -16.53 -10.92 -26.84
C ALA A 457 -16.82 -11.67 -28.15
N GLU A 458 -16.44 -11.10 -29.31
CA GLU A 458 -16.54 -11.77 -30.61
C GLU A 458 -15.64 -13.02 -30.70
N LEU A 459 -14.40 -12.94 -30.22
CA LEU A 459 -13.50 -14.09 -30.18
C LEU A 459 -14.02 -15.20 -29.25
N ALA A 460 -14.60 -14.83 -28.12
CA ALA A 460 -15.19 -15.75 -27.16
C ALA A 460 -16.46 -16.42 -27.75
N ALA A 461 -17.32 -15.66 -28.44
CA ALA A 461 -18.50 -16.20 -29.07
C ALA A 461 -18.18 -17.25 -30.19
N ALA A 462 -17.03 -17.09 -30.85
CA ALA A 462 -16.54 -18.03 -31.88
C ALA A 462 -15.76 -19.21 -31.29
N ALA A 463 -15.55 -19.28 -29.99
CA ALA A 463 -14.74 -20.28 -29.31
C ALA A 463 -15.63 -21.35 -28.63
N GLU A 464 -15.15 -22.59 -28.58
CA GLU A 464 -15.77 -23.64 -27.79
C GLU A 464 -15.36 -23.52 -26.31
N ASN A 465 -16.36 -23.47 -25.42
CA ASN A 465 -16.12 -23.35 -23.97
C ASN A 465 -15.08 -22.25 -23.59
N PRO A 466 -15.33 -20.98 -23.94
CA PRO A 466 -14.35 -19.91 -23.74
C PRO A 466 -14.12 -19.60 -22.27
N LEU A 467 -12.84 -19.33 -21.94
CA LEU A 467 -12.37 -18.72 -20.70
C LEU A 467 -11.52 -17.50 -21.06
N VAL A 468 -12.07 -16.31 -20.87
CA VAL A 468 -11.37 -15.03 -21.01
C VAL A 468 -10.65 -14.76 -19.70
N LEU A 469 -9.36 -14.47 -19.75
CA LEU A 469 -8.55 -14.21 -18.55
C LEU A 469 -7.48 -13.14 -18.84
N GLY A 470 -7.02 -12.47 -17.81
CA GLY A 470 -5.92 -11.53 -17.88
C GLY A 470 -6.18 -10.23 -17.14
N ASP A 471 -5.20 -9.35 -17.25
CA ASP A 471 -5.28 -7.96 -16.80
C ASP A 471 -6.07 -7.14 -17.82
N LEU A 472 -7.33 -6.87 -17.50
CA LEU A 472 -8.22 -6.10 -18.37
C LEU A 472 -8.12 -4.58 -18.10
N ASN A 473 -7.25 -4.15 -17.19
CA ASN A 473 -7.06 -2.74 -16.82
C ASN A 473 -8.40 -2.01 -16.57
N SER A 474 -9.38 -2.74 -16.09
CA SER A 474 -10.73 -2.25 -15.81
C SER A 474 -11.23 -2.86 -14.51
N TYR A 475 -11.73 -2.04 -13.61
CA TYR A 475 -12.32 -2.53 -12.37
C TYR A 475 -13.67 -3.21 -12.63
N ALA A 476 -14.15 -3.99 -11.67
CA ALA A 476 -15.24 -4.95 -11.87
C ALA A 476 -16.61 -4.36 -12.27
N ALA A 477 -16.83 -3.05 -12.07
CA ALA A 477 -18.04 -2.34 -12.50
C ALA A 477 -17.77 -1.31 -13.62
N GLU A 478 -16.65 -1.41 -14.34
CA GLU A 478 -16.36 -0.54 -15.48
C GLU A 478 -16.93 -1.08 -16.79
N ASP A 479 -17.17 -0.18 -17.74
CA ASP A 479 -17.80 -0.49 -19.03
C ASP A 479 -17.19 -1.67 -19.79
N PRO A 480 -15.85 -1.88 -19.83
CA PRO A 480 -15.27 -3.03 -20.53
C PRO A 480 -15.68 -4.38 -19.94
N ILE A 481 -15.88 -4.46 -18.62
CA ILE A 481 -16.34 -5.67 -17.94
C ILE A 481 -17.81 -5.89 -18.22
N GLU A 482 -18.64 -4.83 -18.18
CA GLU A 482 -20.05 -4.89 -18.53
C GLU A 482 -20.26 -5.41 -19.97
N VAL A 483 -19.47 -4.93 -20.94
CA VAL A 483 -19.50 -5.42 -22.34
C VAL A 483 -19.25 -6.93 -22.42
N LEU A 484 -18.31 -7.46 -21.64
CA LEU A 484 -18.04 -8.92 -21.63
C LEU A 484 -19.17 -9.70 -20.94
N GLU A 485 -19.73 -9.17 -19.85
CA GLU A 485 -20.85 -9.80 -19.13
C GLU A 485 -22.14 -9.76 -19.97
N ASP A 486 -22.42 -8.66 -20.66
CA ASP A 486 -23.55 -8.52 -21.60
C ASP A 486 -23.44 -9.47 -22.80
N ALA A 487 -22.22 -9.80 -23.21
CA ALA A 487 -21.97 -10.84 -24.22
C ALA A 487 -22.18 -12.28 -23.68
N GLY A 488 -22.63 -12.44 -22.43
CA GLY A 488 -22.96 -13.71 -21.80
C GLY A 488 -21.79 -14.41 -21.11
N LEU A 489 -20.65 -13.74 -20.95
CA LEU A 489 -19.56 -14.24 -20.13
C LEU A 489 -19.87 -13.99 -18.65
N THR A 490 -19.47 -14.90 -17.79
CA THR A 490 -19.74 -14.81 -16.35
C THR A 490 -18.42 -14.71 -15.58
N SER A 491 -18.26 -13.65 -14.78
CA SER A 491 -17.11 -13.51 -13.87
C SER A 491 -17.09 -14.64 -12.84
N GLN A 492 -15.95 -15.31 -12.70
CA GLN A 492 -15.80 -16.41 -11.76
C GLN A 492 -15.40 -15.90 -10.37
N THR A 493 -14.72 -14.79 -10.29
CA THR A 493 -14.41 -14.13 -9.01
C THR A 493 -15.68 -13.62 -8.34
N LYS A 494 -16.58 -12.92 -9.05
CA LYS A 494 -17.91 -12.52 -8.52
C LYS A 494 -18.75 -13.71 -8.01
N ARG A 495 -18.52 -14.93 -8.54
CA ARG A 495 -19.27 -16.13 -8.12
C ARG A 495 -18.71 -16.85 -6.91
N PHE A 496 -17.40 -16.83 -6.70
CA PHE A 496 -16.73 -17.74 -5.77
C PHE A 496 -15.84 -17.05 -4.75
N VAL A 497 -15.53 -15.76 -4.93
CA VAL A 497 -14.70 -14.96 -4.02
C VAL A 497 -15.59 -13.99 -3.26
N ASP A 498 -15.45 -13.98 -1.95
CA ASP A 498 -16.16 -13.04 -1.09
C ASP A 498 -15.79 -11.60 -1.47
N ASP A 499 -16.74 -10.68 -1.34
CA ASP A 499 -16.60 -9.31 -1.82
C ASP A 499 -15.37 -8.61 -1.24
N GLU A 500 -15.13 -8.78 0.07
CA GLU A 500 -13.98 -8.21 0.77
C GLU A 500 -12.61 -8.74 0.32
N ASP A 501 -12.56 -9.94 -0.30
CA ASP A 501 -11.35 -10.57 -0.84
C ASP A 501 -11.25 -10.42 -2.37
N ARG A 502 -12.20 -9.72 -3.02
CA ARG A 502 -12.23 -9.59 -4.48
C ARG A 502 -11.47 -8.35 -4.94
N TYR A 503 -10.15 -8.44 -4.93
CA TYR A 503 -9.21 -7.46 -5.48
C TYR A 503 -7.93 -8.18 -5.93
N SER A 504 -7.31 -7.67 -6.98
CA SER A 504 -6.02 -8.20 -7.47
C SER A 504 -4.91 -7.13 -7.48
N TYR A 505 -5.27 -5.87 -7.32
CA TYR A 505 -4.35 -4.73 -7.41
C TYR A 505 -4.70 -3.65 -6.40
N VAL A 506 -3.69 -2.89 -5.97
CA VAL A 506 -3.89 -1.72 -5.11
C VAL A 506 -3.23 -0.50 -5.75
N TYR A 507 -4.01 0.55 -5.96
CA TYR A 507 -3.54 1.81 -6.52
C TYR A 507 -3.94 2.98 -5.62
N MET A 508 -2.95 3.76 -5.17
CA MET A 508 -3.15 4.89 -4.26
C MET A 508 -3.96 4.54 -3.00
N GLY A 509 -3.72 3.34 -2.46
CA GLY A 509 -4.38 2.85 -1.26
C GLY A 509 -5.80 2.31 -1.46
N LEU A 510 -6.26 2.23 -2.71
CA LEU A 510 -7.57 1.69 -3.08
C LEU A 510 -7.40 0.33 -3.75
N SER A 511 -8.02 -0.69 -3.18
CA SER A 511 -8.02 -2.06 -3.69
C SER A 511 -9.06 -2.21 -4.80
N GLY A 512 -8.80 -3.05 -5.80
CA GLY A 512 -9.78 -3.35 -6.84
C GLY A 512 -9.36 -4.53 -7.72
N GLU A 513 -10.33 -5.11 -8.43
CA GLU A 513 -10.14 -6.25 -9.33
C GLU A 513 -9.80 -5.76 -10.74
N LEU A 514 -8.50 -5.76 -11.11
CA LEU A 514 -8.03 -5.45 -12.46
C LEU A 514 -7.83 -6.70 -13.33
N ASP A 515 -7.55 -7.83 -12.69
CA ASP A 515 -7.37 -9.13 -13.32
C ASP A 515 -8.68 -9.91 -13.25
N HIS A 516 -9.12 -10.46 -14.36
CA HIS A 516 -10.42 -11.11 -14.44
C HIS A 516 -10.33 -12.53 -15.04
N MET A 517 -11.31 -13.37 -14.69
CA MET A 517 -11.55 -14.67 -15.30
C MET A 517 -13.04 -14.83 -15.58
N LEU A 518 -13.43 -14.72 -16.87
CA LEU A 518 -14.83 -14.80 -17.30
C LEU A 518 -15.04 -16.04 -18.18
N ALA A 519 -16.01 -16.85 -17.83
CA ALA A 519 -16.32 -18.09 -18.55
C ALA A 519 -17.61 -17.98 -19.35
N GLY A 520 -17.62 -18.54 -20.56
CA GLY A 520 -18.84 -18.72 -21.34
C GLY A 520 -19.84 -19.67 -20.66
N PRO A 521 -21.15 -19.61 -21.01
CA PRO A 521 -22.22 -20.28 -20.23
C PRO A 521 -22.04 -21.78 -20.04
N ALA A 522 -21.47 -22.47 -21.03
CA ALA A 522 -21.23 -23.92 -20.96
C ALA A 522 -20.07 -24.24 -20.00
N LEU A 523 -18.97 -23.47 -20.08
CA LEU A 523 -17.81 -23.67 -19.22
C LEU A 523 -18.11 -23.21 -17.79
N ALA A 524 -18.87 -22.13 -17.60
CA ALA A 524 -19.23 -21.61 -16.28
C ALA A 524 -19.95 -22.66 -15.39
N ARG A 525 -20.70 -23.61 -16.01
CA ARG A 525 -21.31 -24.71 -15.28
C ARG A 525 -20.33 -25.81 -14.85
N ARG A 526 -19.12 -25.79 -15.40
CA ARG A 526 -18.02 -26.72 -15.09
C ARG A 526 -16.97 -26.12 -14.16
N VAL A 527 -17.08 -24.84 -13.84
CA VAL A 527 -16.21 -24.20 -12.84
C VAL A 527 -16.60 -24.69 -11.46
N THR A 528 -15.64 -25.22 -10.73
CA THR A 528 -15.80 -25.80 -9.39
C THR A 528 -15.43 -24.81 -8.28
N GLY A 529 -14.66 -23.76 -8.59
CA GLY A 529 -14.25 -22.71 -7.66
C GLY A 529 -13.32 -21.73 -8.33
N ALA A 530 -13.19 -20.55 -7.71
CA ALA A 530 -12.20 -19.53 -8.06
C ALA A 530 -11.61 -18.92 -6.80
N THR A 531 -10.39 -18.39 -6.91
CA THR A 531 -9.72 -17.66 -5.82
C THR A 531 -8.73 -16.64 -6.37
N ILE A 532 -8.50 -15.59 -5.63
CA ILE A 532 -7.39 -14.65 -5.80
C ILE A 532 -6.37 -15.00 -4.70
N TRP A 533 -5.11 -15.11 -5.07
CA TRP A 533 -4.06 -15.45 -4.12
C TRP A 533 -3.26 -14.20 -3.75
N HIS A 534 -3.62 -13.55 -2.63
CA HIS A 534 -3.04 -12.29 -2.19
C HIS A 534 -1.59 -12.44 -1.73
N VAL A 535 -0.67 -12.51 -2.65
CA VAL A 535 0.78 -12.60 -2.41
C VAL A 535 1.56 -11.37 -2.87
N ASN A 536 0.92 -10.46 -3.60
CA ASN A 536 1.58 -9.35 -4.27
C ASN A 536 1.01 -7.99 -3.89
N SER A 537 -0.27 -7.74 -4.14
CA SER A 537 -0.91 -6.42 -3.99
C SER A 537 -0.86 -5.90 -2.56
N ASP A 538 -0.94 -6.77 -1.57
CA ASP A 538 -0.87 -6.42 -0.15
C ASP A 538 0.55 -6.21 0.39
N GLU A 539 1.57 -6.57 -0.37
CA GLU A 539 2.96 -6.53 0.09
C GLU A 539 3.64 -5.20 -0.27
N PRO A 540 4.42 -4.61 0.61
CA PRO A 540 5.19 -3.41 0.29
C PRO A 540 6.13 -3.61 -0.89
N ARG A 541 6.28 -2.54 -1.69
CA ARG A 541 7.10 -2.53 -2.90
C ARG A 541 8.56 -2.94 -2.65
N PHE A 542 9.16 -2.52 -1.54
CA PHE A 542 10.57 -2.82 -1.23
C PHE A 542 10.88 -4.30 -0.97
N LEU A 543 9.89 -5.19 -1.04
CA LEU A 543 10.06 -6.64 -1.00
C LEU A 543 10.28 -7.26 -2.39
N ASP A 544 10.14 -6.49 -3.46
CA ASP A 544 10.28 -6.97 -4.83
C ASP A 544 11.73 -7.37 -5.17
N TYR A 545 12.01 -7.57 -6.43
CA TYR A 545 13.31 -8.02 -6.92
C TYR A 545 14.34 -6.89 -7.05
N ASN A 546 13.92 -5.63 -7.11
CA ASN A 546 14.79 -4.49 -7.31
C ASN A 546 15.81 -4.35 -6.17
N THR A 547 16.97 -3.80 -6.47
CA THR A 547 18.03 -3.53 -5.50
C THR A 547 18.19 -2.04 -5.20
N GLU A 548 17.71 -1.16 -6.10
CA GLU A 548 17.73 0.27 -5.87
C GLU A 548 16.77 0.63 -4.74
N TYR A 549 17.34 1.22 -3.69
CA TYR A 549 16.60 1.71 -2.52
C TYR A 549 15.86 0.63 -1.70
N ASN A 550 16.02 -0.65 -2.05
CA ASN A 550 15.42 -1.77 -1.32
C ASN A 550 16.47 -2.41 -0.40
N PRO A 551 16.27 -2.45 0.92
CA PRO A 551 17.20 -3.10 1.84
C PRO A 551 17.30 -4.60 1.55
N ALA A 552 18.52 -5.11 1.39
CA ALA A 552 18.77 -6.50 0.94
C ALA A 552 18.21 -7.56 1.89
N GLU A 553 18.11 -7.26 3.17
CA GLU A 553 17.57 -8.17 4.20
C GLU A 553 16.07 -8.46 4.06
N PHE A 554 15.32 -7.66 3.30
CA PHE A 554 13.89 -7.89 3.08
C PHE A 554 13.60 -8.78 1.87
N TYR A 555 14.54 -8.90 0.93
CA TYR A 555 14.35 -9.81 -0.20
C TYR A 555 14.27 -11.28 0.25
N ARG A 556 13.29 -12.01 -0.30
CA ARG A 556 13.16 -13.47 -0.18
C ARG A 556 12.82 -14.06 -1.54
N PRO A 557 13.40 -15.21 -1.92
CA PRO A 557 13.07 -15.91 -3.17
C PRO A 557 11.77 -16.73 -3.00
N ASP A 558 10.70 -16.06 -2.58
CA ASP A 558 9.38 -16.63 -2.34
C ASP A 558 8.33 -15.95 -3.22
N ALA A 559 7.08 -16.38 -3.15
CA ALA A 559 5.98 -15.86 -3.97
C ALA A 559 5.55 -14.43 -3.59
N PHE A 560 5.87 -13.98 -2.36
CA PHE A 560 5.39 -12.69 -1.87
C PHE A 560 6.11 -11.53 -2.53
N ARG A 561 5.34 -10.62 -3.15
CA ARG A 561 5.82 -9.53 -3.98
C ARG A 561 6.66 -10.02 -5.17
N SER A 562 6.18 -11.08 -5.83
CA SER A 562 6.70 -11.56 -7.11
C SER A 562 6.20 -10.72 -8.29
N SER A 563 5.13 -9.95 -8.07
CA SER A 563 4.51 -8.98 -8.96
C SER A 563 3.87 -7.87 -8.12
N ASP A 564 3.15 -6.95 -8.75
CA ASP A 564 2.25 -5.99 -8.13
C ASP A 564 0.77 -6.42 -8.27
N HIS A 565 0.48 -7.40 -9.12
CA HIS A 565 -0.82 -8.03 -9.28
C HIS A 565 -0.90 -9.38 -8.57
N ASP A 566 -2.01 -9.66 -7.92
CA ASP A 566 -2.31 -10.98 -7.35
C ASP A 566 -2.78 -11.95 -8.43
N PRO A 567 -2.25 -13.17 -8.48
CA PRO A 567 -2.71 -14.15 -9.44
C PRO A 567 -4.08 -14.72 -9.09
N LEU A 568 -4.88 -14.97 -10.14
CA LEU A 568 -6.18 -15.61 -10.07
C LEU A 568 -6.06 -17.11 -10.43
N LEU A 569 -6.91 -17.94 -9.83
CA LEU A 569 -6.96 -19.37 -10.11
C LEU A 569 -8.42 -19.85 -10.17
N VAL A 570 -8.75 -20.64 -11.20
CA VAL A 570 -10.04 -21.34 -11.32
C VAL A 570 -9.84 -22.84 -11.47
N GLY A 571 -10.76 -23.61 -10.92
CA GLY A 571 -10.85 -25.06 -11.12
C GLY A 571 -11.96 -25.42 -12.12
N LEU A 572 -11.68 -26.35 -13.02
CA LEU A 572 -12.59 -26.83 -14.05
C LEU A 572 -12.79 -28.34 -13.90
N ASP A 573 -14.05 -28.81 -13.98
CA ASP A 573 -14.41 -30.23 -14.13
C ASP A 573 -14.68 -30.51 -15.59
N LEU A 574 -13.71 -31.10 -16.28
CA LEU A 574 -13.70 -31.32 -17.72
C LEU A 574 -13.83 -32.79 -18.11
N ARG A 575 -13.89 -33.69 -17.13
CA ARG A 575 -14.09 -35.14 -17.35
C ARG A 575 -15.52 -35.48 -17.67
#